data_4534269265d4ecf97590473cfcc8f2d2
#
_entry.id   4534269265d4ecf97590473cfcc8f2d2
#
_cell.length_a   1.000
_cell.length_b   1.000
_cell.length_c   1.000
_cell.angle_alpha   90.00
_cell.angle_beta   90.00
_cell.angle_gamma   90.00
#
_symmetry.space_group_name_H-M   'P 1'
#
loop_
_entity.id
_entity.type
_entity.pdbx_description
1 polymer ?
#
loop_
_entity_poly.entity_id
_entity_poly.type
_entity_poly.pdbx_seq_one_letter_code
_entity_poly.pdbx_strand_id
1 'polypeptide(L)'
;MSSGLIIWIIVLAAVSLAAAAAFAALAARQAAGRRQTAVKELEAEVPPVLERMLSLFSYSHYVTESERAEAISRHGGLKDKIRSVLSSKELKQSPIYNDAKRLHKALTESEKIKAENNRHFVERELRANSDFFDHVMKYPLNDQQRESIVSLEDNVLVIASASSGKTMTSVGKVRYLIDRQGVDPSRILLITFTRKAAESLSERLGEKDLTCVTFHKLALNIIAKATGE
;
A
#
# COMPACT_ATOMS: atom_id res chain seq x y z
N MET A 1 -68.81 -9.20 -25.93
CA MET A 1 -67.71 -8.32 -26.39
C MET A 1 -67.59 -8.52 -27.89
N SER A 2 -67.68 -7.47 -28.70
CA SER A 2 -67.61 -7.60 -30.17
C SER A 2 -66.18 -8.00 -30.59
N SER A 3 -66.06 -8.90 -31.56
CA SER A 3 -64.78 -9.36 -32.11
C SER A 3 -63.84 -8.22 -32.51
N GLY A 4 -64.40 -7.06 -32.90
CA GLY A 4 -63.63 -5.84 -33.16
C GLY A 4 -62.87 -5.26 -31.96
N LEU A 5 -63.45 -5.31 -30.77
CA LEU A 5 -62.77 -4.80 -29.54
C LEU A 5 -61.56 -5.67 -29.18
N ILE A 6 -61.67 -6.98 -29.33
CA ILE A 6 -60.58 -7.91 -29.06
C ILE A 6 -59.40 -7.68 -30.04
N ILE A 7 -59.69 -7.46 -31.33
CA ILE A 7 -58.67 -7.15 -32.33
C ILE A 7 -57.95 -5.87 -32.01
N TRP A 8 -58.66 -4.80 -31.59
CA TRP A 8 -58.02 -3.53 -31.19
C TRP A 8 -57.15 -3.65 -29.94
N ILE A 9 -57.56 -4.44 -28.95
CA ILE A 9 -56.76 -4.71 -27.75
C ILE A 9 -55.44 -5.46 -28.14
N ILE A 10 -55.54 -6.46 -29.02
CA ILE A 10 -54.36 -7.20 -29.48
C ILE A 10 -53.40 -6.30 -30.29
N VAL A 11 -53.91 -5.45 -31.16
CA VAL A 11 -53.11 -4.50 -31.94
C VAL A 11 -52.42 -3.50 -31.04
N LEU A 12 -53.10 -2.90 -30.05
CA LEU A 12 -52.50 -1.99 -29.07
C LEU A 12 -51.43 -2.67 -28.21
N ALA A 13 -51.70 -3.89 -27.78
CA ALA A 13 -50.71 -4.68 -27.05
C ALA A 13 -49.45 -4.98 -27.88
N ALA A 14 -49.62 -5.33 -29.16
CA ALA A 14 -48.49 -5.58 -30.08
C ALA A 14 -47.68 -4.33 -30.38
N VAL A 15 -48.33 -3.17 -30.55
CA VAL A 15 -47.65 -1.87 -30.76
C VAL A 15 -46.90 -1.43 -29.53
N SER A 16 -47.48 -1.58 -28.33
CA SER A 16 -46.80 -1.25 -27.09
C SER A 16 -45.59 -2.16 -26.83
N LEU A 17 -45.70 -3.46 -27.14
CA LEU A 17 -44.58 -4.40 -26.99
C LEU A 17 -43.44 -4.06 -28.00
N ALA A 18 -43.79 -3.72 -29.25
CA ALA A 18 -42.82 -3.30 -30.25
C ALA A 18 -42.10 -2.00 -29.87
N ALA A 19 -42.85 -1.02 -29.34
CA ALA A 19 -42.28 0.24 -28.81
C ALA A 19 -41.33 -0.01 -27.63
N ALA A 20 -41.70 -0.86 -26.67
CA ALA A 20 -40.88 -1.24 -25.56
C ALA A 20 -39.59 -1.96 -26.02
N ALA A 21 -39.69 -2.86 -26.97
CA ALA A 21 -38.52 -3.54 -27.57
C ALA A 21 -37.58 -2.57 -28.31
N ALA A 22 -38.11 -1.60 -29.06
CA ALA A 22 -37.34 -0.58 -29.74
C ALA A 22 -36.62 0.33 -28.75
N PHE A 23 -37.30 0.74 -27.65
CA PHE A 23 -36.71 1.52 -26.58
C PHE A 23 -35.59 0.76 -25.86
N ALA A 24 -35.81 -0.50 -25.52
CA ALA A 24 -34.80 -1.37 -24.93
C ALA A 24 -33.56 -1.54 -25.83
N ALA A 25 -33.76 -1.72 -27.13
CA ALA A 25 -32.69 -1.82 -28.12
C ALA A 25 -31.89 -0.51 -28.23
N LEU A 26 -32.55 0.64 -28.21
CA LEU A 26 -31.89 1.96 -28.23
C LEU A 26 -31.05 2.17 -26.93
N ALA A 27 -31.63 1.86 -25.76
CA ALA A 27 -30.97 1.94 -24.51
C ALA A 27 -29.73 1.02 -24.43
N ALA A 28 -29.85 -0.21 -24.96
CA ALA A 28 -28.75 -1.16 -25.06
C ALA A 28 -27.61 -0.65 -25.99
N ARG A 29 -27.94 -0.04 -27.12
CA ARG A 29 -26.95 0.58 -28.04
C ARG A 29 -26.23 1.75 -27.36
N GLN A 30 -26.95 2.62 -26.65
CA GLN A 30 -26.33 3.73 -25.90
C GLN A 30 -25.42 3.22 -24.80
N ALA A 31 -25.84 2.21 -24.05
CA ALA A 31 -25.04 1.59 -23.03
C ALA A 31 -23.76 0.95 -23.58
N ALA A 32 -23.86 0.25 -24.73
CA ALA A 32 -22.69 -0.31 -25.41
C ALA A 32 -21.72 0.79 -25.88
N GLY A 33 -22.23 1.88 -26.46
CA GLY A 33 -21.41 3.03 -26.83
C GLY A 33 -20.65 3.64 -25.64
N ARG A 34 -21.32 3.85 -24.51
CA ARG A 34 -20.67 4.33 -23.27
C ARG A 34 -19.58 3.37 -22.78
N ARG A 35 -19.82 2.07 -22.82
CA ARG A 35 -18.83 1.05 -22.43
C ARG A 35 -17.62 1.08 -23.38
N GLN A 36 -17.84 1.20 -24.68
CA GLN A 36 -16.76 1.28 -25.66
C GLN A 36 -15.87 2.51 -25.43
N THR A 37 -16.47 3.67 -25.14
CA THR A 37 -15.72 4.88 -24.77
C THR A 37 -14.91 4.67 -23.51
N ALA A 38 -15.51 4.10 -22.46
CA ALA A 38 -14.82 3.80 -21.20
C ALA A 38 -13.63 2.83 -21.41
N VAL A 39 -13.79 1.81 -22.27
CA VAL A 39 -12.71 0.86 -22.59
C VAL A 39 -11.55 1.57 -23.30
N LYS A 40 -11.82 2.47 -24.27
CA LYS A 40 -10.78 3.25 -24.95
C LYS A 40 -9.97 4.14 -23.97
N GLU A 41 -10.66 4.74 -23.00
CA GLU A 41 -9.97 5.51 -21.97
C GLU A 41 -9.08 4.61 -21.11
N LEU A 42 -9.57 3.43 -20.74
CA LEU A 42 -8.80 2.44 -19.97
C LEU A 42 -7.57 1.93 -20.74
N GLU A 43 -7.59 1.87 -22.06
CA GLU A 43 -6.43 1.47 -22.89
C GLU A 43 -5.22 2.42 -22.67
N ALA A 44 -5.48 3.68 -22.39
CA ALA A 44 -4.41 4.65 -22.08
C ALA A 44 -4.06 4.68 -20.59
N GLU A 45 -5.04 4.51 -19.69
CA GLU A 45 -4.85 4.71 -18.26
C GLU A 45 -4.29 3.45 -17.54
N VAL A 46 -4.68 2.24 -17.99
CA VAL A 46 -4.35 0.99 -17.27
C VAL A 46 -2.86 0.63 -17.33
N PRO A 47 -2.16 0.65 -18.48
CA PRO A 47 -0.78 0.18 -18.55
C PRO A 47 0.18 0.92 -17.61
N PRO A 48 0.24 2.26 -17.58
CA PRO A 48 1.18 2.96 -16.72
C PRO A 48 0.88 2.80 -15.22
N VAL A 49 -0.40 2.63 -14.86
CA VAL A 49 -0.78 2.40 -13.47
C VAL A 49 -0.44 0.97 -13.04
N LEU A 50 -0.69 -0.01 -13.91
CA LEU A 50 -0.31 -1.40 -13.64
C LEU A 50 1.20 -1.54 -13.44
N GLU A 51 2.01 -0.91 -14.27
CA GLU A 51 3.47 -0.90 -14.14
C GLU A 51 3.91 -0.35 -12.78
N ARG A 52 3.33 0.78 -12.33
CA ARG A 52 3.60 1.35 -11.01
C ARG A 52 3.20 0.40 -9.87
N MET A 53 2.04 -0.24 -9.96
CA MET A 53 1.60 -1.20 -8.95
C MET A 53 2.49 -2.45 -8.92
N LEU A 54 2.94 -2.93 -10.08
CA LEU A 54 3.89 -4.05 -10.15
C LEU A 54 5.26 -3.68 -9.60
N SER A 55 5.72 -2.45 -9.84
CA SER A 55 6.95 -1.94 -9.25
C SER A 55 6.85 -1.81 -7.73
N LEU A 56 5.73 -1.27 -7.23
CA LEU A 56 5.48 -1.14 -5.79
C LEU A 56 5.52 -2.50 -5.08
N PHE A 57 4.91 -3.54 -5.66
CA PHE A 57 4.83 -4.89 -5.08
C PHE A 57 5.83 -5.87 -5.74
N SER A 58 7.05 -5.40 -5.98
CA SER A 58 8.09 -6.17 -6.71
C SER A 58 8.97 -7.05 -5.81
N TYR A 59 8.66 -7.15 -4.52
CA TYR A 59 9.47 -7.82 -3.48
C TYR A 59 10.86 -7.18 -3.26
N SER A 60 11.18 -6.10 -3.94
CA SER A 60 12.50 -5.45 -3.85
C SER A 60 12.68 -4.60 -2.59
N HIS A 61 11.59 -4.02 -2.08
CA HIS A 61 11.59 -3.20 -0.88
C HIS A 61 10.40 -3.53 0.03
N TYR A 62 10.46 -3.05 1.27
CA TYR A 62 9.34 -3.11 2.21
C TYR A 62 8.30 -2.06 1.83
N VAL A 63 7.06 -2.46 1.65
CA VAL A 63 5.95 -1.55 1.33
C VAL A 63 5.26 -1.12 2.61
N THR A 64 5.29 0.18 2.92
CA THR A 64 4.62 0.71 4.11
C THR A 64 3.12 0.88 3.90
N GLU A 65 2.37 1.10 5.00
CA GLU A 65 0.94 1.36 4.90
C GLU A 65 0.65 2.70 4.22
N SER A 66 1.48 3.71 4.47
CA SER A 66 1.38 5.01 3.79
C SER A 66 1.54 4.89 2.28
N GLU A 67 2.55 4.16 1.81
CA GLU A 67 2.79 3.94 0.37
C GLU A 67 1.62 3.21 -0.29
N ARG A 68 1.11 2.14 0.37
CA ARG A 68 -0.06 1.41 -0.10
C ARG A 68 -1.29 2.30 -0.17
N ALA A 69 -1.60 3.02 0.92
CA ALA A 69 -2.78 3.88 1.03
C ALA A 69 -2.74 5.02 0.00
N GLU A 70 -1.58 5.64 -0.21
CA GLU A 70 -1.39 6.66 -1.23
C GLU A 70 -1.62 6.11 -2.64
N ALA A 71 -1.05 4.95 -2.97
CA ALA A 71 -1.25 4.31 -4.26
C ALA A 71 -2.73 3.99 -4.53
N ILE A 72 -3.45 3.47 -3.53
CA ILE A 72 -4.87 3.14 -3.65
C ILE A 72 -5.72 4.41 -3.76
N SER A 73 -5.46 5.43 -2.94
CA SER A 73 -6.19 6.70 -2.97
C SER A 73 -6.05 7.39 -4.33
N ARG A 74 -4.83 7.41 -4.87
CA ARG A 74 -4.53 8.03 -6.17
C ARG A 74 -5.26 7.35 -7.34
N HIS A 75 -5.52 6.05 -7.25
CA HIS A 75 -6.09 5.24 -8.33
C HIS A 75 -7.49 4.66 -8.04
N GLY A 76 -8.16 5.13 -6.96
CA GLY A 76 -9.48 4.66 -6.57
C GLY A 76 -10.53 4.80 -7.68
N GLY A 77 -10.56 5.94 -8.36
CA GLY A 77 -11.47 6.19 -9.49
C GLY A 77 -11.26 5.22 -10.66
N LEU A 78 -10.00 4.86 -10.95
CA LEU A 78 -9.68 3.89 -12.00
C LEU A 78 -10.16 2.47 -11.64
N LYS A 79 -10.07 2.09 -10.36
CA LYS A 79 -10.62 0.82 -9.86
C LYS A 79 -12.11 0.70 -10.15
N ASP A 80 -12.89 1.75 -9.83
CA ASP A 80 -14.34 1.74 -10.05
C ASP A 80 -14.69 1.78 -11.54
N LYS A 81 -13.93 2.53 -12.35
CA LYS A 81 -14.06 2.56 -13.80
C LYS A 81 -13.86 1.15 -14.42
N ILE A 82 -12.78 0.46 -14.03
CA ILE A 82 -12.53 -0.93 -14.47
C ILE A 82 -13.68 -1.84 -14.02
N ARG A 83 -14.08 -1.77 -12.75
CA ARG A 83 -15.16 -2.59 -12.20
C ARG A 83 -16.45 -2.45 -13.00
N SER A 84 -16.81 -1.23 -13.42
CA SER A 84 -18.05 -0.95 -14.15
C SER A 84 -18.13 -1.65 -15.51
N VAL A 85 -16.99 -1.94 -16.14
CA VAL A 85 -16.89 -2.58 -17.47
C VAL A 85 -16.26 -3.98 -17.46
N LEU A 86 -15.81 -4.46 -16.29
CA LEU A 86 -15.01 -5.71 -16.17
C LEU A 86 -15.71 -6.94 -16.79
N SER A 87 -17.04 -7.02 -16.69
CA SER A 87 -17.84 -8.11 -17.24
C SER A 87 -18.32 -7.86 -18.68
N SER A 88 -18.07 -6.67 -19.22
CA SER A 88 -18.57 -6.26 -20.54
C SER A 88 -17.88 -7.02 -21.68
N LYS A 89 -18.60 -7.17 -22.79
CA LYS A 89 -18.06 -7.79 -24.01
C LYS A 89 -16.94 -6.92 -24.60
N GLU A 90 -17.13 -5.61 -24.54
CA GLU A 90 -16.21 -4.60 -25.08
C GLU A 90 -14.83 -4.72 -24.41
N LEU A 91 -14.75 -4.80 -23.08
CA LEU A 91 -13.48 -4.97 -22.38
C LEU A 91 -12.87 -6.36 -22.62
N LYS A 92 -13.70 -7.43 -22.64
CA LYS A 92 -13.21 -8.81 -22.88
C LYS A 92 -12.57 -8.98 -24.26
N GLN A 93 -12.96 -8.16 -25.23
CA GLN A 93 -12.39 -8.15 -26.57
C GLN A 93 -11.24 -7.16 -26.74
N SER A 94 -10.98 -6.29 -25.75
CA SER A 94 -9.88 -5.35 -25.78
C SER A 94 -8.53 -6.02 -25.42
N PRO A 95 -7.41 -5.58 -26.02
CA PRO A 95 -6.08 -6.08 -25.71
C PRO A 95 -5.69 -5.88 -24.22
N ILE A 96 -6.26 -4.89 -23.54
CA ILE A 96 -5.96 -4.59 -22.13
C ILE A 96 -6.76 -5.44 -21.12
N TYR A 97 -7.60 -6.39 -21.56
CA TYR A 97 -8.48 -7.14 -20.65
C TYR A 97 -7.73 -7.76 -19.47
N ASN A 98 -6.63 -8.45 -19.78
CA ASN A 98 -5.83 -9.11 -18.74
C ASN A 98 -5.16 -8.10 -17.80
N ASP A 99 -4.67 -6.99 -18.33
CA ASP A 99 -4.01 -5.95 -17.55
C ASP A 99 -5.02 -5.19 -16.67
N ALA A 100 -6.21 -4.89 -17.19
CA ALA A 100 -7.30 -4.31 -16.41
C ALA A 100 -7.74 -5.25 -15.27
N LYS A 101 -7.82 -6.55 -15.51
CA LYS A 101 -8.13 -7.54 -14.49
C LYS A 101 -7.03 -7.64 -13.42
N ARG A 102 -5.76 -7.64 -13.83
CA ARG A 102 -4.60 -7.64 -12.91
C ARG A 102 -4.57 -6.38 -12.06
N LEU A 103 -4.77 -5.22 -12.68
CA LEU A 103 -4.82 -3.94 -11.98
C LEU A 103 -5.99 -3.88 -11.00
N HIS A 104 -7.20 -4.28 -11.43
CA HIS A 104 -8.36 -4.34 -10.53
C HIS A 104 -8.10 -5.24 -9.32
N LYS A 105 -7.46 -6.38 -9.51
CA LYS A 105 -7.06 -7.28 -8.42
C LYS A 105 -6.04 -6.60 -7.51
N ALA A 106 -4.99 -5.98 -8.06
CA ALA A 106 -3.96 -5.28 -7.29
C ALA A 106 -4.54 -4.16 -6.43
N LEU A 107 -5.46 -3.36 -6.97
CA LEU A 107 -6.14 -2.28 -6.24
C LEU A 107 -7.16 -2.80 -5.21
N THR A 108 -7.75 -3.97 -5.42
CA THR A 108 -8.79 -4.53 -4.52
C THR A 108 -8.18 -5.34 -3.37
N GLU A 109 -7.13 -6.11 -3.67
CA GLU A 109 -6.46 -7.02 -2.73
C GLU A 109 -5.11 -6.47 -2.25
N SER A 110 -4.90 -5.15 -2.34
CA SER A 110 -3.62 -4.49 -2.06
C SER A 110 -3.05 -4.79 -0.68
N GLU A 111 -3.89 -4.93 0.35
CA GLU A 111 -3.47 -5.27 1.70
C GLU A 111 -2.85 -6.68 1.76
N LYS A 112 -3.51 -7.65 1.14
CA LYS A 112 -3.00 -9.02 1.06
C LYS A 112 -1.70 -9.09 0.25
N ILE A 113 -1.64 -8.36 -0.86
CA ILE A 113 -0.44 -8.30 -1.71
C ILE A 113 0.72 -7.63 -0.96
N LYS A 114 0.46 -6.54 -0.22
CA LYS A 114 1.43 -5.90 0.67
C LYS A 114 1.97 -6.88 1.71
N ALA A 115 1.08 -7.60 2.40
CA ALA A 115 1.48 -8.56 3.42
C ALA A 115 2.40 -9.66 2.84
N GLU A 116 2.09 -10.17 1.66
CA GLU A 116 2.92 -11.15 0.96
C GLU A 116 4.26 -10.56 0.52
N ASN A 117 4.26 -9.36 -0.08
CA ASN A 117 5.48 -8.64 -0.44
C ASN A 117 6.40 -8.45 0.77
N ASN A 118 5.87 -7.97 1.88
CA ASN A 118 6.64 -7.69 3.08
C ASN A 118 7.16 -8.96 3.75
N ARG A 119 6.40 -10.05 3.72
CA ARG A 119 6.87 -11.35 4.19
C ARG A 119 8.11 -11.81 3.39
N HIS A 120 8.05 -11.75 2.06
CA HIS A 120 9.20 -12.10 1.22
C HIS A 120 10.39 -11.17 1.44
N PHE A 121 10.15 -9.86 1.61
CA PHE A 121 11.20 -8.91 1.95
C PHE A 121 11.88 -9.30 3.28
N VAL A 122 11.10 -9.50 4.35
CA VAL A 122 11.62 -9.87 5.67
C VAL A 122 12.42 -11.16 5.61
N GLU A 123 11.89 -12.22 4.98
CA GLU A 123 12.60 -13.49 4.83
C GLU A 123 13.94 -13.34 4.09
N ARG A 124 13.99 -12.52 3.07
CA ARG A 124 15.21 -12.22 2.31
C ARG A 124 16.21 -11.44 3.17
N GLU A 125 15.77 -10.38 3.85
CA GLU A 125 16.63 -9.56 4.71
C GLU A 125 17.21 -10.35 5.88
N LEU A 126 16.42 -11.22 6.50
CA LEU A 126 16.89 -12.09 7.59
C LEU A 126 18.00 -13.03 7.12
N ARG A 127 17.86 -13.60 5.91
CA ARG A 127 18.89 -14.48 5.33
C ARG A 127 20.14 -13.71 4.91
N ALA A 128 19.96 -12.60 4.20
CA ALA A 128 21.06 -11.79 3.68
C ALA A 128 21.91 -11.13 4.78
N ASN A 129 21.31 -10.85 5.95
CA ASN A 129 21.96 -10.17 7.06
C ASN A 129 22.16 -11.08 8.30
N SER A 130 22.18 -12.41 8.14
CA SER A 130 22.33 -13.34 9.28
C SER A 130 23.60 -13.05 10.09
N ASP A 131 24.74 -12.90 9.41
CA ASP A 131 26.03 -12.59 10.04
C ASP A 131 26.00 -11.24 10.80
N PHE A 132 25.35 -10.23 10.24
CA PHE A 132 25.15 -8.95 10.90
C PHE A 132 24.39 -9.13 12.22
N PHE A 133 23.28 -9.86 12.25
CA PHE A 133 22.48 -10.07 13.45
C PHE A 133 23.19 -10.92 14.51
N ASP A 134 24.11 -11.78 14.09
CA ASP A 134 24.91 -12.59 15.01
C ASP A 134 25.98 -11.76 15.72
N HIS A 135 26.48 -10.67 15.11
CA HIS A 135 27.66 -9.92 15.58
C HIS A 135 27.39 -8.46 15.93
N VAL A 136 26.25 -7.86 15.56
CA VAL A 136 25.93 -6.45 15.81
C VAL A 136 25.84 -6.11 17.29
N MET A 137 25.61 -7.10 18.14
CA MET A 137 25.60 -7.00 19.60
C MET A 137 26.57 -7.99 20.24
N LYS A 138 26.85 -7.79 21.54
CA LYS A 138 27.66 -8.73 22.32
C LYS A 138 27.12 -10.17 22.30
N TYR A 139 25.77 -10.30 22.21
CA TYR A 139 25.07 -11.58 22.10
C TYR A 139 24.21 -11.56 20.83
N PRO A 140 24.06 -12.69 20.14
CA PRO A 140 23.22 -12.79 18.94
C PRO A 140 21.78 -12.34 19.25
N LEU A 141 21.18 -11.66 18.29
CA LEU A 141 19.76 -11.30 18.35
C LEU A 141 18.90 -12.54 18.06
N ASN A 142 17.82 -12.71 18.81
CA ASN A 142 16.86 -13.79 18.54
C ASN A 142 15.95 -13.46 17.33
N ASP A 143 15.21 -14.43 16.82
CA ASP A 143 14.41 -14.31 15.61
C ASP A 143 13.38 -13.18 15.69
N GLN A 144 12.66 -13.03 16.82
CA GLN A 144 11.69 -11.95 17.01
C GLN A 144 12.33 -10.55 17.00
N GLN A 145 13.51 -10.42 17.60
CA GLN A 145 14.27 -9.19 17.56
C GLN A 145 14.73 -8.86 16.14
N ARG A 146 15.27 -9.84 15.41
CA ARG A 146 15.68 -9.69 14.00
C ARG A 146 14.50 -9.28 13.13
N GLU A 147 13.36 -9.95 13.25
CA GLU A 147 12.15 -9.64 12.50
C GLU A 147 11.66 -8.21 12.78
N SER A 148 11.64 -7.77 14.04
CA SER A 148 11.27 -6.40 14.40
C SER A 148 12.23 -5.35 13.84
N ILE A 149 13.51 -5.71 13.69
CA ILE A 149 14.54 -4.83 13.11
C ILE A 149 14.34 -4.65 11.61
N VAL A 150 14.08 -5.71 10.87
CA VAL A 150 13.90 -5.63 9.40
C VAL A 150 12.52 -5.14 8.98
N SER A 151 11.54 -5.11 9.87
CA SER A 151 10.21 -4.55 9.62
C SER A 151 10.30 -3.02 9.50
N LEU A 152 10.09 -2.48 8.30
CA LEU A 152 10.24 -1.05 7.97
C LEU A 152 8.87 -0.33 7.86
N GLU A 153 7.86 -0.79 8.61
CA GLU A 153 6.54 -0.17 8.60
C GLU A 153 6.58 1.26 9.16
N ASP A 154 5.63 2.12 8.76
CA ASP A 154 5.50 3.50 9.24
C ASP A 154 5.47 3.59 10.76
N ASN A 155 4.80 2.65 11.41
CA ASN A 155 4.70 2.56 12.86
C ASN A 155 4.95 1.11 13.32
N VAL A 156 5.98 0.91 14.13
CA VAL A 156 6.31 -0.39 14.72
C VAL A 156 6.23 -0.31 16.23
N LEU A 157 5.35 -1.10 16.85
CA LEU A 157 5.24 -1.23 18.30
C LEU A 157 5.89 -2.55 18.75
N VAL A 158 6.94 -2.44 19.55
CA VAL A 158 7.62 -3.60 20.15
C VAL A 158 7.16 -3.77 21.60
N ILE A 159 6.40 -4.82 21.85
CA ILE A 159 5.94 -5.19 23.21
C ILE A 159 6.87 -6.25 23.77
N ALA A 160 7.48 -5.97 24.90
CA ALA A 160 8.45 -6.88 25.49
C ALA A 160 8.54 -6.67 27.02
N SER A 161 8.77 -7.75 27.78
CA SER A 161 8.93 -7.72 29.24
C SER A 161 10.20 -6.96 29.68
N ALA A 162 10.34 -6.71 30.96
CA ALA A 162 11.59 -6.20 31.51
C ALA A 162 12.76 -7.16 31.20
N SER A 163 13.93 -6.61 30.90
CA SER A 163 15.16 -7.37 30.57
C SER A 163 15.09 -8.28 29.34
N SER A 164 14.06 -8.18 28.51
CA SER A 164 13.91 -8.95 27.27
C SER A 164 14.76 -8.48 26.08
N GLY A 165 15.60 -7.46 26.29
CA GLY A 165 16.48 -6.95 25.24
C GLY A 165 15.92 -5.79 24.40
N LYS A 166 14.85 -5.07 24.84
CA LYS A 166 14.29 -3.91 24.11
C LYS A 166 15.36 -2.92 23.64
N THR A 167 16.28 -2.54 24.54
CA THR A 167 17.37 -1.62 24.21
C THR A 167 18.31 -2.20 23.16
N MET A 168 18.60 -3.51 23.23
CA MET A 168 19.41 -4.19 22.21
C MET A 168 18.71 -4.18 20.84
N THR A 169 17.40 -4.44 20.81
CA THR A 169 16.61 -4.37 19.60
C THR A 169 16.61 -2.96 19.00
N SER A 170 16.49 -1.91 19.84
CA SER A 170 16.55 -0.52 19.38
C SER A 170 17.92 -0.16 18.81
N VAL A 171 19.00 -0.56 19.47
CA VAL A 171 20.36 -0.34 18.97
C VAL A 171 20.58 -1.14 17.68
N GLY A 172 20.16 -2.40 17.63
CA GLY A 172 20.22 -3.23 16.42
C GLY A 172 19.45 -2.62 15.25
N LYS A 173 18.27 -2.02 15.52
CA LYS A 173 17.48 -1.32 14.48
C LYS A 173 18.23 -0.13 13.91
N VAL A 174 18.82 0.72 14.77
CA VAL A 174 19.59 1.89 14.32
C VAL A 174 20.79 1.44 13.49
N ARG A 175 21.56 0.45 13.97
CA ARG A 175 22.68 -0.10 13.21
C ARG A 175 22.25 -0.68 11.86
N TYR A 176 21.15 -1.43 11.82
CA TYR A 176 20.61 -1.95 10.58
C TYR A 176 20.21 -0.84 9.58
N LEU A 177 19.57 0.22 10.07
CA LEU A 177 19.20 1.37 9.24
C LEU A 177 20.43 2.07 8.65
N ILE A 178 21.49 2.26 9.46
CA ILE A 178 22.72 2.92 9.01
C ILE A 178 23.54 1.99 8.10
N ASP A 179 23.87 0.81 8.59
CA ASP A 179 24.88 -0.07 7.98
C ASP A 179 24.34 -0.87 6.79
N ARG A 180 23.03 -1.14 6.75
CA ARG A 180 22.39 -1.99 5.73
C ARG A 180 21.41 -1.25 4.83
N GLN A 181 20.71 -0.24 5.38
CA GLN A 181 19.75 0.54 4.60
C GLN A 181 20.34 1.90 4.14
N GLY A 182 21.57 2.26 4.56
CA GLY A 182 22.23 3.49 4.16
C GLY A 182 21.56 4.76 4.66
N VAL A 183 20.80 4.68 5.75
CA VAL A 183 20.14 5.85 6.34
C VAL A 183 21.17 6.72 7.01
N ASP A 184 21.20 8.02 6.66
CA ASP A 184 22.06 9.01 7.31
C ASP A 184 21.72 9.11 8.81
N PRO A 185 22.71 8.98 9.71
CA PRO A 185 22.49 9.09 11.16
C PRO A 185 21.78 10.37 11.58
N SER A 186 22.01 11.50 10.90
CA SER A 186 21.35 12.79 11.17
C SER A 186 19.83 12.76 10.97
N ARG A 187 19.32 11.79 10.22
CA ARG A 187 17.89 11.57 9.99
C ARG A 187 17.24 10.65 11.03
N ILE A 188 18.02 10.13 11.98
CA ILE A 188 17.53 9.23 13.03
C ILE A 188 17.44 10.00 14.34
N LEU A 189 16.27 9.98 14.95
CA LEU A 189 16.01 10.58 16.25
C LEU A 189 15.63 9.49 17.25
N LEU A 190 16.41 9.37 18.33
CA LEU A 190 16.11 8.52 19.47
C LEU A 190 15.59 9.35 20.64
N ILE A 191 14.42 8.99 21.15
CA ILE A 191 13.80 9.66 22.29
C ILE A 191 13.71 8.69 23.44
N THR A 192 14.18 9.12 24.63
CA THR A 192 14.13 8.33 25.86
C THR A 192 13.42 9.09 26.95
N PHE A 193 13.07 8.37 28.03
CA PHE A 193 12.45 9.00 29.18
C PHE A 193 13.48 9.69 30.10
N THR A 194 14.67 9.10 30.26
CA THR A 194 15.70 9.61 31.18
C THR A 194 16.98 10.03 30.45
N ARG A 195 17.71 11.01 30.98
CA ARG A 195 19.01 11.45 30.45
C ARG A 195 20.03 10.30 30.44
N LYS A 196 20.08 9.50 31.50
CA LYS A 196 20.97 8.34 31.60
C LYS A 196 20.72 7.32 30.50
N ALA A 197 19.45 7.11 30.13
CA ALA A 197 19.12 6.21 29.02
C ALA A 197 19.55 6.80 27.65
N ALA A 198 19.41 8.12 27.46
CA ALA A 198 19.86 8.78 26.24
C ALA A 198 21.39 8.70 26.09
N GLU A 199 22.13 9.00 27.14
CA GLU A 199 23.59 8.90 27.18
C GLU A 199 24.05 7.47 26.90
N SER A 200 23.49 6.48 27.59
CA SER A 200 23.82 5.06 27.38
C SER A 200 23.55 4.57 25.98
N LEU A 201 22.47 5.04 25.32
CA LEU A 201 22.18 4.72 23.92
C LEU A 201 23.18 5.38 22.97
N SER A 202 23.48 6.67 23.19
CA SER A 202 24.47 7.42 22.41
C SER A 202 25.85 6.77 22.48
N GLU A 203 26.33 6.39 23.68
CA GLU A 203 27.60 5.70 23.87
C GLU A 203 27.66 4.35 23.13
N ARG A 204 26.58 3.55 23.20
CA ARG A 204 26.51 2.23 22.53
C ARG A 204 26.51 2.33 21.02
N LEU A 205 25.90 3.38 20.48
CA LEU A 205 25.83 3.62 19.03
C LEU A 205 27.13 4.25 18.52
N GLY A 206 27.76 5.16 19.27
CA GLY A 206 29.01 5.82 18.88
C GLY A 206 28.92 6.68 17.63
N GLU A 207 27.72 7.00 17.17
CA GLU A 207 27.47 7.82 15.97
C GLU A 207 27.36 9.29 16.34
N LYS A 208 28.26 10.12 15.82
CA LYS A 208 28.36 11.55 16.19
C LYS A 208 27.15 12.38 15.76
N ASP A 209 26.60 12.06 14.58
CA ASP A 209 25.51 12.84 13.99
C ASP A 209 24.11 12.33 14.40
N LEU A 210 24.06 11.25 15.20
CA LEU A 210 22.82 10.68 15.68
C LEU A 210 22.25 11.52 16.83
N THR A 211 21.00 11.92 16.74
CA THR A 211 20.32 12.66 17.81
C THR A 211 19.68 11.70 18.82
N CYS A 212 20.22 11.67 20.06
CA CYS A 212 19.65 10.90 21.16
C CYS A 212 19.33 11.85 22.35
N VAL A 213 18.04 12.06 22.63
CA VAL A 213 17.59 13.06 23.61
C VAL A 213 16.43 12.56 24.45
N THR A 214 16.13 13.24 25.54
CA THR A 214 14.89 13.04 26.28
C THR A 214 13.74 13.79 25.61
N PHE A 215 12.51 13.35 25.87
CA PHE A 215 11.31 14.03 25.38
C PHE A 215 11.28 15.52 25.77
N HIS A 216 11.65 15.85 27.02
CA HIS A 216 11.72 17.24 27.50
C HIS A 216 12.78 18.07 26.74
N LYS A 217 13.95 17.50 26.48
CA LYS A 217 15.00 18.22 25.73
C LYS A 217 14.58 18.46 24.29
N LEU A 218 13.93 17.48 23.67
CA LEU A 218 13.37 17.64 22.31
C LEU A 218 12.34 18.78 22.27
N ALA A 219 11.40 18.81 23.24
CA ALA A 219 10.39 19.86 23.32
C ALA A 219 11.03 21.26 23.47
N LEU A 220 12.02 21.40 24.36
CA LEU A 220 12.77 22.66 24.51
C LEU A 220 13.49 23.08 23.22
N ASN A 221 14.12 22.14 22.52
CA ASN A 221 14.80 22.43 21.26
C ASN A 221 13.80 22.91 20.16
N ILE A 222 12.60 22.33 20.12
CA ILE A 222 11.54 22.76 19.17
C ILE A 222 11.07 24.18 19.50
N ILE A 223 10.81 24.48 20.79
CA ILE A 223 10.37 25.79 21.25
C ILE A 223 11.45 26.83 20.93
N ALA A 224 12.70 26.61 21.32
CA ALA A 224 13.82 27.50 21.07
C ALA A 224 13.98 27.81 19.58
N LYS A 225 13.85 26.80 18.72
CA LYS A 225 13.90 26.99 17.25
C LYS A 225 12.72 27.81 16.72
N ALA A 226 11.53 27.66 17.32
CA ALA A 226 10.33 28.38 16.89
C ALA A 226 10.29 29.83 17.40
N THR A 227 10.86 30.13 18.57
CA THR A 227 10.90 31.46 19.19
C THR A 227 12.15 32.26 18.85
N GLY A 228 13.17 31.63 18.28
CA GLY A 228 14.45 32.27 17.95
C GLY A 228 15.36 32.48 19.16
N GLU A 229 15.12 31.79 20.28
CA GLU A 229 15.90 31.81 21.53
C GLU A 229 16.97 30.73 21.55
#